data_e647835da0e92e3ad98d754464d61d3d
#
_entry.id   e647835da0e92e3ad98d754464d61d3d
#
_cell.length_a   1.000
_cell.length_b   1.000
_cell.length_c   1.000
_cell.angle_alpha   90.00
_cell.angle_beta   90.00
_cell.angle_gamma   90.00
#
_symmetry.space_group_name_H-M   'P 1'
#
loop_
_entity.id
_entity.type
_entity.pdbx_description
1 polymer ?
#
loop_
_entity_poly.entity_id
_entity_poly.type
_entity_poly.pdbx_seq_one_letter_code
_entity_poly.pdbx_strand_id
1 'polypeptide(L)'
;MKTTIVSLIVLLCLSACSKEEAAPQTSQAESSESVSVEATQSESERLNAWFEERYEEELQFSPIQLTMLGRKERYDEVDDVSEEAEDRQFEWRRATVETMEREFDYAALTPSAQISYDIWKYQLENEAANRAFRGNDYLFTQFFGPQAWIPMILSNFHRVDEPADMDAYIKRLGGAARAMNQLIDRAQKYAKNGVRPPRFAYEGVLEQARAVITGAPFSDGDAAALWSDVNRKIDGLLE
;
A
#
# COMPACT_ATOMS: atom_id res chain seq x y z
N MET A 1 -28.35 30.42 31.13
CA MET A 1 -29.08 29.91 32.29
C MET A 1 -28.44 28.61 32.72
N LYS A 2 -27.85 28.68 33.93
CA LYS A 2 -27.74 27.69 34.99
C LYS A 2 -27.07 26.32 34.57
N THR A 3 -25.80 26.08 34.95
CA THR A 3 -25.25 25.62 36.25
C THR A 3 -25.75 24.23 36.64
N THR A 4 -24.87 23.26 36.87
CA THR A 4 -24.19 22.86 38.11
C THR A 4 -23.41 21.57 37.84
N ILE A 5 -22.11 21.41 38.07
CA ILE A 5 -21.33 21.14 39.31
C ILE A 5 -21.83 19.94 40.11
N VAL A 6 -20.87 19.11 40.54
CA VAL A 6 -20.75 18.20 41.68
C VAL A 6 -20.21 16.83 41.27
N SER A 7 -19.24 16.18 41.87
CA SER A 7 -18.32 16.41 42.98
C SER A 7 -17.41 15.20 43.09
N LEU A 8 -16.22 15.48 43.46
CA LEU A 8 -15.11 14.70 43.97
C LEU A 8 -15.51 13.76 45.13
N ILE A 9 -15.08 12.48 45.14
CA ILE A 9 -14.89 11.73 46.40
C ILE A 9 -13.53 11.02 46.31
N VAL A 10 -12.62 11.51 47.15
CA VAL A 10 -11.38 10.88 47.60
C VAL A 10 -11.74 10.02 48.83
N LEU A 11 -11.24 8.78 48.86
CA LEU A 11 -11.19 8.03 50.11
C LEU A 11 -9.81 7.38 50.27
N LEU A 12 -9.05 7.96 51.19
CA LEU A 12 -7.85 7.37 51.80
C LEU A 12 -8.27 6.29 52.78
N CYS A 13 -7.59 5.17 52.83
CA CYS A 13 -7.45 4.36 54.03
C CYS A 13 -5.99 3.97 54.27
N LEU A 14 -5.53 4.38 55.43
CA LEU A 14 -4.22 4.18 56.00
C LEU A 14 -4.10 2.86 56.75
N SER A 15 -2.95 2.23 56.62
CA SER A 15 -2.12 1.60 57.68
C SER A 15 -2.65 0.43 58.53
N ALA A 16 -1.90 -0.66 58.47
CA ALA A 16 -1.47 -1.33 59.71
C ALA A 16 -0.16 -2.09 59.47
N CYS A 17 0.90 -1.64 60.14
CA CYS A 17 2.12 -2.38 60.39
C CYS A 17 1.86 -3.48 61.42
N SER A 18 2.40 -4.67 61.18
CA SER A 18 2.73 -5.59 62.25
C SER A 18 4.15 -6.13 62.04
N LYS A 19 5.00 -5.87 63.00
CA LYS A 19 6.31 -6.47 63.17
C LYS A 19 6.13 -7.88 63.66
N GLU A 20 6.89 -8.83 63.09
CA GLU A 20 7.23 -10.07 63.76
C GLU A 20 8.64 -10.50 63.43
N GLU A 21 9.25 -11.13 64.36
CA GLU A 21 10.63 -11.24 64.79
C GLU A 21 11.46 -12.20 63.97
N ALA A 22 12.75 -11.98 63.89
CA ALA A 22 13.75 -12.71 63.15
C ALA A 22 14.16 -14.02 63.81
N ALA A 23 14.28 -15.07 63.01
CA ALA A 23 15.16 -16.22 63.31
C ALA A 23 16.10 -16.48 62.16
N PRO A 24 17.36 -16.86 62.39
CA PRO A 24 18.37 -16.93 61.37
C PRO A 24 18.30 -18.21 60.57
N GLN A 25 18.20 -18.11 59.25
CA GLN A 25 18.38 -19.24 58.36
C GLN A 25 19.63 -19.08 57.51
N THR A 26 20.38 -20.12 57.56
CA THR A 26 21.59 -20.52 56.88
C THR A 26 21.59 -20.20 55.39
N SER A 27 22.68 -19.51 55.00
CA SER A 27 23.09 -19.32 53.60
C SER A 27 23.29 -20.66 52.88
N GLN A 28 22.44 -20.97 51.90
CA GLN A 28 22.81 -21.79 50.79
C GLN A 28 22.82 -20.90 49.56
N ALA A 29 24.02 -20.69 49.04
CA ALA A 29 24.22 -20.09 47.73
C ALA A 29 23.80 -21.08 46.66
N GLU A 30 22.57 -20.98 46.20
CA GLU A 30 22.18 -21.58 44.93
C GLU A 30 22.60 -20.61 43.83
N SER A 31 23.63 -21.01 43.11
CA SER A 31 24.04 -20.49 41.83
C SER A 31 22.87 -20.69 40.84
N SER A 32 22.01 -19.68 40.71
CA SER A 32 21.08 -19.63 39.60
C SER A 32 21.85 -19.25 38.34
N GLU A 33 22.31 -20.26 37.61
CA GLU A 33 22.60 -20.15 36.20
C GLU A 33 21.35 -19.59 35.52
N SER A 34 21.38 -18.32 35.18
CA SER A 34 20.38 -17.71 34.28
C SER A 34 20.60 -18.31 32.88
N VAL A 35 19.99 -19.45 32.64
CA VAL A 35 19.76 -19.94 31.29
C VAL A 35 18.82 -18.90 30.66
N SER A 36 19.37 -18.07 29.80
CA SER A 36 18.56 -17.24 28.90
C SER A 36 17.85 -18.21 27.95
N VAL A 37 16.61 -18.57 28.31
CA VAL A 37 15.70 -19.22 27.39
C VAL A 37 15.37 -18.13 26.36
N GLU A 38 16.06 -18.16 25.22
CA GLU A 38 15.56 -17.47 24.02
C GLU A 38 14.14 -18.00 23.79
N ALA A 39 13.13 -17.15 24.00
CA ALA A 39 11.75 -17.52 23.76
C ALA A 39 11.63 -17.88 22.29
N THR A 40 11.43 -19.15 21.98
CA THR A 40 11.22 -19.63 20.62
C THR A 40 9.95 -18.96 20.10
N GLN A 41 10.06 -18.22 19.00
CA GLN A 41 8.94 -17.56 18.35
C GLN A 41 7.86 -18.58 18.00
N SER A 42 6.60 -18.27 18.31
CA SER A 42 5.48 -19.15 17.96
C SER A 42 5.30 -19.25 16.44
N GLU A 43 4.69 -20.32 15.96
CA GLU A 43 4.43 -20.53 14.53
C GLU A 43 3.63 -19.38 13.92
N SER A 44 2.66 -18.83 14.66
CA SER A 44 1.89 -17.67 14.22
C SER A 44 2.69 -16.38 14.17
N GLU A 45 3.62 -16.16 15.07
CA GLU A 45 4.53 -15.01 15.03
C GLU A 45 5.51 -15.11 13.86
N ARG A 46 6.03 -16.33 13.59
CA ARG A 46 6.86 -16.58 12.40
C ARG A 46 6.12 -16.29 11.11
N LEU A 47 4.86 -16.77 11.00
CA LEU A 47 4.02 -16.52 9.83
C LEU A 47 3.73 -15.02 9.66
N ASN A 48 3.41 -14.29 10.73
CA ASN A 48 3.18 -12.86 10.65
C ASN A 48 4.43 -12.10 10.20
N ALA A 49 5.60 -12.43 10.74
CA ALA A 49 6.86 -11.84 10.29
C ALA A 49 7.13 -12.15 8.80
N TRP A 50 6.82 -13.35 8.35
CA TRP A 50 6.94 -13.72 6.95
C TRP A 50 5.98 -12.93 6.05
N PHE A 51 4.73 -12.65 6.49
CA PHE A 51 3.80 -11.78 5.74
C PHE A 51 4.31 -10.35 5.62
N GLU A 52 4.92 -9.79 6.67
CA GLU A 52 5.52 -8.45 6.60
C GLU A 52 6.63 -8.39 5.54
N GLU A 53 7.50 -9.41 5.47
CA GLU A 53 8.52 -9.50 4.44
C GLU A 53 7.92 -9.60 3.04
N ARG A 54 6.89 -10.44 2.86
CA ARG A 54 6.20 -10.58 1.56
C ARG A 54 5.48 -9.30 1.16
N TYR A 55 4.90 -8.58 2.10
CA TYR A 55 4.30 -7.27 1.84
C TYR A 55 5.34 -6.25 1.34
N GLU A 56 6.51 -6.21 1.95
CA GLU A 56 7.61 -5.35 1.48
C GLU A 56 8.09 -5.72 0.06
N GLU A 57 8.13 -7.01 -0.27
CA GLU A 57 8.44 -7.46 -1.63
C GLU A 57 7.33 -7.08 -2.63
N GLU A 58 6.06 -7.26 -2.25
CA GLU A 58 4.91 -6.91 -3.09
C GLU A 58 4.90 -5.42 -3.43
N LEU A 59 5.21 -4.56 -2.46
CA LEU A 59 5.32 -3.12 -2.65
C LEU A 59 6.35 -2.74 -3.73
N GLN A 60 7.38 -3.58 -3.97
CA GLN A 60 8.37 -3.31 -5.01
C GLN A 60 7.79 -3.45 -6.43
N PHE A 61 6.65 -4.07 -6.61
CA PHE A 61 5.95 -4.09 -7.90
C PHE A 61 5.21 -2.78 -8.20
N SER A 62 4.92 -1.95 -7.18
CA SER A 62 4.14 -0.72 -7.33
C SER A 62 4.81 0.50 -6.69
N PRO A 63 5.69 1.21 -7.42
CA PRO A 63 6.22 2.52 -7.03
C PRO A 63 5.13 3.53 -6.66
N ILE A 64 3.96 3.42 -7.28
CA ILE A 64 2.81 4.27 -6.97
C ILE A 64 2.24 3.94 -5.59
N GLN A 65 2.13 2.66 -5.23
CA GLN A 65 1.68 2.26 -3.88
C GLN A 65 2.65 2.75 -2.80
N LEU A 66 3.96 2.64 -3.01
CA LEU A 66 4.97 3.22 -2.11
C LEU A 66 4.71 4.72 -1.88
N THR A 67 4.46 5.46 -2.95
CA THR A 67 4.14 6.90 -2.88
C THR A 67 2.85 7.16 -2.09
N MET A 68 1.79 6.39 -2.31
CA MET A 68 0.52 6.53 -1.60
C MET A 68 0.67 6.25 -0.09
N LEU A 69 1.62 5.41 0.30
CA LEU A 69 2.03 5.16 1.68
C LEU A 69 2.94 6.25 2.26
N GLY A 70 3.27 7.28 1.47
CA GLY A 70 4.17 8.37 1.88
C GLY A 70 5.65 8.02 1.83
N ARG A 71 6.01 6.91 1.19
CA ARG A 71 7.38 6.44 1.02
C ARG A 71 7.98 7.01 -0.26
N LYS A 72 9.28 7.32 -0.24
CA LYS A 72 10.01 7.93 -1.36
C LYS A 72 10.95 6.95 -2.08
N GLU A 73 10.91 5.66 -1.74
CA GLU A 73 11.62 4.65 -2.52
C GLU A 73 11.03 4.56 -3.90
N ARG A 74 11.89 4.51 -4.92
CA ARG A 74 11.49 4.47 -6.34
C ARG A 74 10.55 5.64 -6.73
N TYR A 75 10.79 6.81 -6.13
CA TYR A 75 9.90 7.96 -6.21
C TYR A 75 9.78 8.56 -7.62
N ASP A 76 10.73 8.26 -8.49
CA ASP A 76 10.79 8.67 -9.88
C ASP A 76 10.16 7.65 -10.86
N GLU A 77 9.63 6.53 -10.34
CA GLU A 77 9.07 5.47 -11.16
C GLU A 77 7.53 5.44 -11.13
N VAL A 78 6.95 4.81 -12.13
CA VAL A 78 5.53 4.47 -12.26
C VAL A 78 5.42 2.98 -12.52
N ASP A 79 4.37 2.36 -12.05
CA ASP A 79 4.09 0.93 -12.18
C ASP A 79 4.24 0.45 -13.63
N ASP A 80 4.75 -0.76 -13.79
CA ASP A 80 4.69 -1.49 -15.03
C ASP A 80 3.32 -2.17 -15.13
N VAL A 81 2.47 -1.66 -16.02
CA VAL A 81 1.08 -2.12 -16.23
C VAL A 81 0.93 -3.02 -17.45
N SER A 82 2.02 -3.62 -17.91
CA SER A 82 2.01 -4.62 -18.98
C SER A 82 1.42 -5.95 -18.51
N GLU A 83 0.96 -6.77 -19.45
CA GLU A 83 0.50 -8.14 -19.15
C GLU A 83 1.66 -8.99 -18.62
N GLU A 84 2.87 -8.75 -19.07
CA GLU A 84 4.09 -9.41 -18.61
C GLU A 84 4.42 -9.07 -17.15
N ALA A 85 4.13 -7.84 -16.71
CA ALA A 85 4.29 -7.46 -15.31
C ALA A 85 3.27 -8.17 -14.42
N GLU A 86 2.02 -8.25 -14.85
CA GLU A 86 0.98 -9.03 -14.16
C GLU A 86 1.36 -10.51 -14.07
N ASP A 87 1.94 -11.09 -15.14
CA ASP A 87 2.41 -12.48 -15.14
C ASP A 87 3.55 -12.69 -14.12
N ARG A 88 4.50 -11.75 -14.01
CA ARG A 88 5.56 -11.80 -12.99
C ARG A 88 5.01 -11.72 -11.57
N GLN A 89 4.03 -10.86 -11.32
CA GLN A 89 3.39 -10.73 -10.01
C GLN A 89 2.62 -12.00 -9.64
N PHE A 90 1.91 -12.59 -10.58
CA PHE A 90 1.23 -13.86 -10.38
C PHE A 90 2.21 -15.00 -10.03
N GLU A 91 3.31 -15.13 -10.76
CA GLU A 91 4.32 -16.16 -10.48
C GLU A 91 4.99 -15.94 -9.12
N TRP A 92 5.24 -14.69 -8.73
CA TRP A 92 5.70 -14.36 -7.40
C TRP A 92 4.71 -14.81 -6.33
N ARG A 93 3.42 -14.48 -6.47
CA ARG A 93 2.37 -14.89 -5.52
C ARG A 93 2.26 -16.41 -5.44
N ARG A 94 2.33 -17.11 -6.56
CA ARG A 94 2.33 -18.57 -6.60
C ARG A 94 3.50 -19.15 -5.82
N ALA A 95 4.70 -18.67 -6.06
CA ALA A 95 5.90 -19.12 -5.37
C ALA A 95 5.85 -18.83 -3.85
N THR A 96 5.26 -17.69 -3.44
CA THR A 96 5.09 -17.38 -2.02
C THR A 96 4.08 -18.29 -1.34
N VAL A 97 2.96 -18.64 -1.99
CA VAL A 97 2.00 -19.62 -1.45
C VAL A 97 2.65 -21.01 -1.31
N GLU A 98 3.35 -21.49 -2.35
CA GLU A 98 4.08 -22.76 -2.30
C GLU A 98 5.12 -22.79 -1.15
N THR A 99 5.78 -21.66 -0.91
CA THR A 99 6.73 -21.51 0.20
C THR A 99 6.03 -21.54 1.55
N MET A 100 4.93 -20.81 1.70
CA MET A 100 4.13 -20.77 2.91
C MET A 100 3.61 -22.18 3.28
N GLU A 101 3.06 -22.91 2.31
CA GLU A 101 2.54 -24.27 2.51
C GLU A 101 3.62 -25.29 2.93
N ARG A 102 4.85 -25.07 2.50
CA ARG A 102 5.99 -25.93 2.85
C ARG A 102 6.58 -25.62 4.22
N GLU A 103 6.60 -24.35 4.63
CA GLU A 103 7.40 -23.87 5.76
C GLU A 103 6.59 -23.68 7.04
N PHE A 104 5.26 -23.62 6.96
CA PHE A 104 4.41 -23.37 8.11
C PHE A 104 3.42 -24.51 8.37
N ASP A 105 3.38 -24.95 9.64
CA ASP A 105 2.40 -25.94 10.08
C ASP A 105 1.07 -25.25 10.40
N TYR A 106 0.09 -25.39 9.50
CA TYR A 106 -1.25 -24.80 9.66
C TYR A 106 -1.93 -25.18 10.98
N ALA A 107 -1.74 -26.43 11.47
CA ALA A 107 -2.36 -26.89 12.71
C ALA A 107 -1.77 -26.23 13.96
N ALA A 108 -0.54 -25.75 13.90
CA ALA A 108 0.12 -25.01 14.97
C ALA A 108 -0.22 -23.52 15.01
N LEU A 109 -0.94 -23.01 13.99
CA LEU A 109 -1.34 -21.61 13.91
C LEU A 109 -2.53 -21.31 14.82
N THR A 110 -2.55 -20.10 15.37
CA THR A 110 -3.76 -19.55 16.03
C THR A 110 -4.89 -19.37 15.02
N PRO A 111 -6.17 -19.35 15.46
CA PRO A 111 -7.30 -19.12 14.53
C PRO A 111 -7.18 -17.85 13.69
N SER A 112 -6.63 -16.76 14.24
CA SER A 112 -6.39 -15.54 13.49
C SER A 112 -5.32 -15.71 12.41
N ALA A 113 -4.23 -16.39 12.71
CA ALA A 113 -3.16 -16.66 11.75
C ALA A 113 -3.62 -17.64 10.65
N GLN A 114 -4.49 -18.60 10.99
CA GLN A 114 -5.13 -19.50 10.00
C GLN A 114 -5.97 -18.70 8.99
N ILE A 115 -6.73 -17.70 9.45
CA ILE A 115 -7.50 -16.83 8.55
C ILE A 115 -6.55 -16.07 7.60
N SER A 116 -5.45 -15.51 8.10
CA SER A 116 -4.46 -14.82 7.26
C SER A 116 -3.83 -15.75 6.23
N TYR A 117 -3.49 -16.98 6.64
CA TYR A 117 -2.98 -18.03 5.77
C TYR A 117 -3.97 -18.39 4.65
N ASP A 118 -5.24 -18.57 5.01
CA ASP A 118 -6.30 -18.92 4.06
C ASP A 118 -6.59 -17.76 3.10
N ILE A 119 -6.55 -16.50 3.56
CA ILE A 119 -6.68 -15.32 2.70
C ILE A 119 -5.54 -15.28 1.68
N TRP A 120 -4.31 -15.55 2.07
CA TRP A 120 -3.16 -15.54 1.17
C TRP A 120 -3.30 -16.57 0.05
N LYS A 121 -3.75 -17.79 0.39
CA LYS A 121 -4.08 -18.84 -0.58
C LYS A 121 -5.24 -18.45 -1.49
N TYR A 122 -6.33 -17.95 -0.89
CA TYR A 122 -7.51 -17.53 -1.63
C TYR A 122 -7.19 -16.45 -2.67
N GLN A 123 -6.31 -15.51 -2.34
CA GLN A 123 -5.87 -14.49 -3.30
C GLN A 123 -5.24 -15.11 -4.56
N LEU A 124 -4.36 -16.10 -4.40
CA LEU A 124 -3.78 -16.83 -5.53
C LEU A 124 -4.85 -17.58 -6.33
N GLU A 125 -5.73 -18.31 -5.65
CA GLU A 125 -6.79 -19.09 -6.29
C GLU A 125 -7.73 -18.18 -7.10
N ASN A 126 -8.13 -17.05 -6.51
CA ASN A 126 -8.98 -16.06 -7.16
C ASN A 126 -8.27 -15.41 -8.36
N GLU A 127 -7.02 -15.04 -8.23
CA GLU A 127 -6.22 -14.50 -9.33
C GLU A 127 -6.07 -15.52 -10.46
N ALA A 128 -5.75 -16.78 -10.14
CA ALA A 128 -5.63 -17.86 -11.12
C ALA A 128 -6.94 -18.08 -11.90
N ALA A 129 -8.08 -18.08 -11.19
CA ALA A 129 -9.39 -18.22 -11.82
C ALA A 129 -9.73 -17.05 -12.75
N ASN A 130 -9.33 -15.83 -12.38
CA ASN A 130 -9.61 -14.62 -13.14
C ASN A 130 -8.68 -14.40 -14.34
N ARG A 131 -7.51 -15.04 -14.39
CA ARG A 131 -6.55 -14.88 -15.50
C ARG A 131 -7.13 -15.17 -16.87
N ALA A 132 -8.05 -16.13 -16.98
CA ALA A 132 -8.73 -16.44 -18.24
C ALA A 132 -9.60 -15.27 -18.75
N PHE A 133 -9.98 -14.34 -17.88
CA PHE A 133 -10.84 -13.21 -18.16
C PHE A 133 -10.10 -11.87 -18.21
N ARG A 134 -8.77 -11.86 -18.09
CA ARG A 134 -7.93 -10.63 -18.10
C ARG A 134 -8.23 -9.69 -19.27
N GLY A 135 -8.55 -10.25 -20.43
CA GLY A 135 -8.88 -9.47 -21.63
C GLY A 135 -10.31 -8.91 -21.68
N ASN A 136 -11.13 -9.13 -20.65
CA ASN A 136 -12.53 -8.72 -20.61
C ASN A 136 -12.76 -7.38 -19.89
N ASP A 137 -11.70 -6.71 -19.43
CA ASP A 137 -11.78 -5.46 -18.71
C ASP A 137 -11.86 -4.24 -19.63
N TYR A 138 -12.61 -3.24 -19.18
CA TYR A 138 -12.62 -1.91 -19.78
C TYR A 138 -11.54 -1.04 -19.12
N LEU A 139 -10.35 -1.00 -19.72
CA LEU A 139 -9.20 -0.28 -19.16
C LEU A 139 -9.41 1.23 -19.09
N PHE A 140 -10.18 1.80 -20.04
CA PHE A 140 -10.51 3.22 -20.07
C PHE A 140 -12.01 3.42 -19.84
N THR A 141 -12.34 4.02 -18.71
CA THR A 141 -13.72 4.37 -18.34
C THR A 141 -13.78 5.80 -17.81
N GLN A 142 -14.96 6.40 -17.83
CA GLN A 142 -15.14 7.77 -17.33
C GLN A 142 -15.12 7.87 -15.79
N PHE A 143 -15.13 6.76 -15.04
CA PHE A 143 -15.10 6.76 -13.59
C PHE A 143 -13.68 6.66 -13.03
N PHE A 144 -12.94 5.62 -13.41
CA PHE A 144 -11.62 5.30 -12.83
C PHE A 144 -10.58 4.95 -13.89
N GLY A 145 -10.65 5.57 -15.07
CA GLY A 145 -9.67 5.33 -16.12
C GLY A 145 -8.31 5.96 -15.81
N PRO A 146 -7.22 5.41 -16.37
CA PRO A 146 -5.86 5.90 -16.17
C PRO A 146 -5.67 7.37 -16.58
N GLN A 147 -6.48 7.87 -17.51
CA GLN A 147 -6.49 9.27 -17.94
C GLN A 147 -6.84 10.24 -16.79
N ALA A 148 -7.51 9.76 -15.75
CA ALA A 148 -7.91 10.55 -14.59
C ALA A 148 -7.04 10.25 -13.36
N TRP A 149 -6.80 8.97 -13.04
CA TRP A 149 -6.09 8.64 -11.80
C TRP A 149 -4.59 8.93 -11.87
N ILE A 150 -3.92 8.83 -13.03
CA ILE A 150 -2.50 9.17 -13.15
C ILE A 150 -2.24 10.64 -12.81
N PRO A 151 -2.93 11.64 -13.41
CA PRO A 151 -2.81 13.03 -12.99
C PRO A 151 -3.17 13.25 -11.52
N MET A 152 -4.19 12.56 -11.01
CA MET A 152 -4.61 12.67 -9.61
C MET A 152 -3.51 12.20 -8.65
N ILE A 153 -2.83 11.08 -8.93
CA ILE A 153 -1.69 10.60 -8.13
C ILE A 153 -0.56 11.62 -8.11
N LEU A 154 -0.21 12.17 -9.28
CA LEU A 154 0.84 13.18 -9.37
C LEU A 154 0.52 14.43 -8.54
N SER A 155 -0.73 14.88 -8.58
CA SER A 155 -1.15 16.09 -7.86
C SER A 155 -1.29 15.87 -6.35
N ASN A 156 -1.87 14.75 -5.93
CA ASN A 156 -2.29 14.58 -4.53
C ASN A 156 -1.31 13.78 -3.67
N PHE A 157 -0.50 12.91 -4.28
CA PHE A 157 0.36 11.98 -3.54
C PHE A 157 1.85 12.21 -3.77
N HIS A 158 2.25 12.76 -4.93
CA HIS A 158 3.64 13.11 -5.16
C HIS A 158 3.97 14.43 -4.46
N ARG A 159 4.50 14.33 -3.25
CA ARG A 159 4.95 15.49 -2.48
C ARG A 159 6.29 15.99 -3.01
N VAL A 160 6.52 17.29 -2.94
CA VAL A 160 7.77 17.93 -3.31
C VAL A 160 8.21 18.75 -2.10
N ASP A 161 9.12 18.16 -1.32
CA ASP A 161 9.69 18.74 -0.11
C ASP A 161 11.12 19.27 -0.36
N GLU A 162 11.79 18.77 -1.43
CA GLU A 162 13.14 19.16 -1.83
C GLU A 162 13.31 19.08 -3.36
N PRO A 163 14.35 19.73 -3.95
CA PRO A 163 14.55 19.74 -5.41
C PRO A 163 14.63 18.34 -6.05
N ALA A 164 15.19 17.34 -5.35
CA ALA A 164 15.25 15.97 -5.84
C ALA A 164 13.86 15.34 -6.06
N ASP A 165 12.86 15.74 -5.28
CA ASP A 165 11.49 15.29 -5.48
C ASP A 165 10.88 15.85 -6.76
N MET A 166 11.25 17.08 -7.14
CA MET A 166 10.83 17.65 -8.43
C MET A 166 11.50 16.95 -9.60
N ASP A 167 12.77 16.58 -9.49
CA ASP A 167 13.45 15.76 -10.50
C ASP A 167 12.75 14.41 -10.65
N ALA A 168 12.34 13.79 -9.54
CA ALA A 168 11.55 12.55 -9.53
C ALA A 168 10.18 12.75 -10.20
N TYR A 169 9.50 13.86 -9.93
CA TYR A 169 8.24 14.21 -10.58
C TYR A 169 8.36 14.29 -12.11
N ILE A 170 9.41 14.96 -12.60
CA ILE A 170 9.68 15.08 -14.05
C ILE A 170 9.89 13.70 -14.68
N LYS A 171 10.68 12.83 -14.05
CA LYS A 171 10.89 11.46 -14.54
C LYS A 171 9.59 10.65 -14.54
N ARG A 172 8.74 10.84 -13.53
CA ARG A 172 7.41 10.21 -13.46
C ARG A 172 6.49 10.57 -14.61
N LEU A 173 6.58 11.77 -15.17
CA LEU A 173 5.82 12.14 -16.36
C LEU A 173 6.18 11.22 -17.55
N GLY A 174 7.47 10.90 -17.71
CA GLY A 174 7.92 9.92 -18.70
C GLY A 174 7.41 8.50 -18.41
N GLY A 175 7.45 8.10 -17.14
CA GLY A 175 6.90 6.82 -16.66
C GLY A 175 5.38 6.72 -16.87
N ALA A 176 4.65 7.80 -16.61
CA ALA A 176 3.21 7.90 -16.85
C ALA A 176 2.87 7.73 -18.34
N ALA A 177 3.64 8.37 -19.23
CA ALA A 177 3.47 8.20 -20.67
C ALA A 177 3.72 6.75 -21.11
N ARG A 178 4.74 6.08 -20.54
CA ARG A 178 4.99 4.65 -20.79
C ARG A 178 3.79 3.80 -20.33
N ALA A 179 3.35 3.95 -19.10
CA ALA A 179 2.22 3.21 -18.56
C ALA A 179 0.94 3.42 -19.39
N MET A 180 0.67 4.67 -19.81
CA MET A 180 -0.45 4.98 -20.67
C MET A 180 -0.38 4.24 -22.01
N ASN A 181 0.80 4.19 -22.65
CA ASN A 181 0.97 3.44 -23.90
C ASN A 181 0.74 1.94 -23.71
N GLN A 182 1.27 1.34 -22.64
CA GLN A 182 0.99 -0.07 -22.28
C GLN A 182 -0.52 -0.34 -22.18
N LEU A 183 -1.25 0.53 -21.49
CA LEU A 183 -2.71 0.38 -21.36
C LEU A 183 -3.45 0.60 -22.69
N ILE A 184 -3.00 1.51 -23.54
CA ILE A 184 -3.57 1.72 -24.87
C ILE A 184 -3.37 0.47 -25.73
N ASP A 185 -2.18 -0.11 -25.72
CA ASP A 185 -1.88 -1.34 -26.49
C ASP A 185 -2.76 -2.51 -26.04
N ARG A 186 -2.91 -2.67 -24.70
CA ARG A 186 -3.82 -3.67 -24.12
C ARG A 186 -5.28 -3.40 -24.53
N ALA A 187 -5.76 -2.16 -24.42
CA ALA A 187 -7.13 -1.80 -24.82
C ALA A 187 -7.37 -2.07 -26.32
N GLN A 188 -6.40 -1.79 -27.18
CA GLN A 188 -6.49 -2.11 -28.60
C GLN A 188 -6.54 -3.63 -28.86
N LYS A 189 -5.74 -4.41 -28.11
CA LYS A 189 -5.75 -5.88 -28.18
C LYS A 189 -7.15 -6.41 -27.77
N TYR A 190 -7.71 -5.91 -26.67
CA TYR A 190 -9.03 -6.33 -26.18
C TYR A 190 -10.14 -5.91 -27.15
N ALA A 191 -10.05 -4.71 -27.72
CA ALA A 191 -11.00 -4.24 -28.72
C ALA A 191 -11.02 -5.09 -30.02
N LYS A 192 -9.87 -5.65 -30.43
CA LYS A 192 -9.80 -6.61 -31.55
C LYS A 192 -10.54 -7.90 -31.23
N ASN A 193 -10.60 -8.29 -29.97
CA ASN A 193 -11.34 -9.45 -29.47
C ASN A 193 -12.82 -9.14 -29.12
N GLY A 194 -13.31 -7.94 -29.46
CA GLY A 194 -14.70 -7.54 -29.27
C GLY A 194 -14.99 -6.87 -27.91
N VAL A 195 -14.02 -6.78 -27.01
CA VAL A 195 -14.19 -6.15 -25.69
C VAL A 195 -13.98 -4.65 -25.82
N ARG A 196 -15.07 -3.89 -25.75
CA ARG A 196 -15.09 -2.43 -25.91
C ARG A 196 -16.03 -1.79 -24.91
N PRO A 197 -15.62 -0.68 -24.26
CA PRO A 197 -16.53 0.11 -23.42
C PRO A 197 -17.79 0.55 -24.20
N PRO A 198 -18.92 0.79 -23.51
CA PRO A 198 -20.08 1.40 -24.11
C PRO A 198 -19.74 2.76 -24.74
N ARG A 199 -20.47 3.13 -25.82
CA ARG A 199 -20.16 4.35 -26.60
C ARG A 199 -20.09 5.61 -25.75
N PHE A 200 -20.95 5.77 -24.77
CA PHE A 200 -21.00 6.95 -23.89
C PHE A 200 -19.73 7.13 -23.05
N ALA A 201 -19.00 6.03 -22.74
CA ALA A 201 -17.76 6.11 -21.98
C ALA A 201 -16.63 6.86 -22.72
N TYR A 202 -16.60 6.75 -24.06
CA TYR A 202 -15.54 7.39 -24.85
C TYR A 202 -15.57 8.90 -24.75
N GLU A 203 -16.74 9.54 -24.72
CA GLU A 203 -16.87 10.98 -24.62
C GLU A 203 -16.29 11.49 -23.31
N GLY A 204 -16.64 10.86 -22.17
CA GLY A 204 -16.10 11.23 -20.87
C GLY A 204 -14.59 10.98 -20.75
N VAL A 205 -14.08 9.88 -21.30
CA VAL A 205 -12.63 9.59 -21.31
C VAL A 205 -11.86 10.64 -22.13
N LEU A 206 -12.38 11.02 -23.31
CA LEU A 206 -11.76 12.06 -24.14
C LEU A 206 -11.79 13.44 -23.50
N GLU A 207 -12.89 13.79 -22.82
CA GLU A 207 -13.00 15.05 -22.07
C GLU A 207 -11.96 15.11 -20.95
N GLN A 208 -11.85 14.05 -20.13
CA GLN A 208 -10.87 13.97 -19.05
C GLN A 208 -9.42 14.01 -19.58
N ALA A 209 -9.12 13.28 -20.64
CA ALA A 209 -7.78 13.30 -21.25
C ALA A 209 -7.42 14.67 -21.79
N ARG A 210 -8.36 15.38 -22.44
CA ARG A 210 -8.15 16.76 -22.94
C ARG A 210 -7.97 17.77 -21.82
N ALA A 211 -8.69 17.60 -20.71
CA ALA A 211 -8.59 18.52 -19.56
C ALA A 211 -7.16 18.64 -19.01
N VAL A 212 -6.33 17.60 -19.16
CA VAL A 212 -4.93 17.63 -18.74
C VAL A 212 -4.10 18.69 -19.49
N ILE A 213 -4.46 18.98 -20.75
CA ILE A 213 -3.78 19.92 -21.66
C ILE A 213 -4.67 21.09 -22.09
N THR A 214 -5.75 21.36 -21.38
CA THR A 214 -6.63 22.52 -21.63
C THR A 214 -6.28 23.66 -20.68
N GLY A 215 -6.17 24.87 -21.21
CA GLY A 215 -5.76 26.07 -20.47
C GLY A 215 -4.26 26.34 -20.55
N ALA A 216 -3.79 27.38 -19.88
CA ALA A 216 -2.38 27.76 -19.87
C ALA A 216 -1.49 26.63 -19.31
N PRO A 217 -0.31 26.34 -19.86
CA PRO A 217 0.36 27.03 -20.97
C PRO A 217 -0.01 26.50 -22.36
N PHE A 218 -0.93 25.56 -22.48
CA PHE A 218 -1.23 24.84 -23.74
C PHE A 218 -2.25 25.58 -24.61
N SER A 219 -3.17 26.32 -24.00
CA SER A 219 -4.18 27.12 -24.68
C SER A 219 -4.59 28.32 -23.80
N ASP A 220 -5.43 29.21 -24.34
CA ASP A 220 -6.01 30.30 -23.58
C ASP A 220 -6.92 29.80 -22.45
N GLY A 221 -7.02 30.58 -21.37
CA GLY A 221 -7.86 30.30 -20.21
C GLY A 221 -7.06 30.05 -18.93
N ASP A 222 -7.74 29.51 -17.92
CA ASP A 222 -7.14 29.17 -16.62
C ASP A 222 -6.05 28.12 -16.79
N ALA A 223 -5.11 28.07 -15.85
CA ALA A 223 -4.01 27.13 -15.89
C ALA A 223 -4.51 25.68 -15.86
N ALA A 224 -3.96 24.83 -16.72
CA ALA A 224 -4.21 23.39 -16.70
C ALA A 224 -3.85 22.80 -15.33
N ALA A 225 -4.63 21.84 -14.84
CA ALA A 225 -4.56 21.37 -13.46
C ALA A 225 -3.15 20.88 -13.04
N LEU A 226 -2.48 20.07 -13.88
CA LEU A 226 -1.11 19.62 -13.57
C LEU A 226 -0.11 20.77 -13.62
N TRP A 227 -0.28 21.74 -14.53
CA TRP A 227 0.58 22.92 -14.60
C TRP A 227 0.42 23.79 -13.35
N SER A 228 -0.80 24.02 -12.91
CA SER A 228 -1.08 24.74 -11.67
C SER A 228 -0.47 24.03 -10.45
N ASP A 229 -0.58 22.71 -10.38
CA ASP A 229 0.01 21.91 -9.30
C ASP A 229 1.54 21.99 -9.28
N VAL A 230 2.19 21.88 -10.45
CA VAL A 230 3.66 21.98 -10.57
C VAL A 230 4.15 23.35 -10.11
N ASN A 231 3.50 24.45 -10.55
CA ASN A 231 3.88 25.79 -10.11
C ASN A 231 3.76 25.94 -8.60
N ARG A 232 2.65 25.50 -8.00
CA ARG A 232 2.46 25.51 -6.54
C ARG A 232 3.55 24.73 -5.79
N LYS A 233 3.98 23.58 -6.33
CA LYS A 233 5.06 22.77 -5.76
C LYS A 233 6.42 23.46 -5.88
N ILE A 234 6.68 24.15 -7.00
CA ILE A 234 7.90 24.92 -7.19
C ILE A 234 7.93 26.14 -6.24
N ASP A 235 6.81 26.86 -6.13
CA ASP A 235 6.71 28.02 -5.23
C ASP A 235 6.99 27.59 -3.79
N GLY A 236 6.46 26.42 -3.35
CA GLY A 236 6.74 25.86 -2.02
C GLY A 236 8.20 25.46 -1.77
N LEU A 237 9.02 25.24 -2.82
CA LEU A 237 10.46 25.02 -2.68
C LEU A 237 11.27 26.31 -2.53
N LEU A 238 10.68 27.46 -2.88
CA LEU A 238 11.36 28.76 -2.89
C LEU A 238 11.11 29.56 -1.60
N GLU A 239 10.15 29.14 -0.77
CA GLU A 239 9.81 29.72 0.53
C GLU A 239 10.69 29.13 1.65
#